data_913cb13573592572191bcba304f65fb0
#
_entry.id   913cb13573592572191bcba304f65fb0
#
_cell.length_a   1.000
_cell.length_b   1.000
_cell.length_c   1.000
_cell.angle_alpha   90.00
_cell.angle_beta   90.00
_cell.angle_gamma   90.00
#
_symmetry.space_group_name_H-M   'P 1'
#
loop_
_entity.id
_entity.type
_entity.pdbx_description
1 polymer ?
#
loop_
_entity_poly.entity_id
_entity_poly.type
_entity_poly.pdbx_seq_one_letter_code
_entity_poly.pdbx_strand_id
1 'polypeptide(L)'
;MDVENVTALRQAPVSPVSRRLFPARGTLLSQVLGRVGSGIVVLWAAVTLSFVSLHIAPGDIVDLLIGEQLRTPAVEAAIRAEWGLDQPLYSQYLSYLWRILHGDFGRSYILQTNVSALVLSQLLPTLKLTAAALVVAVVFAVVSAVATAGRRWPRRIAGGLELVLISTPSFWLGIVLLFVFSFTLKLFPVAGDRTFSALVPPALALGLSLGAVIGQVLREGLERALEEPFALTVRSWGASSVTLRLRHGLRHAALPAVTLTGWLVGGLLSGAVITEQVFGRPGLGKVTVDAVLGKDLPVVLAVAILSAFIYVVLSTLVDVLYLFLDPRLRSRA
;
A
#
# COMPACT_ATOMS: atom_id res chain seq x y z
N MET A 1 15.67 -24.58 -63.10
CA MET A 1 15.48 -23.80 -61.80
C MET A 1 15.56 -24.84 -60.71
N ASP A 2 16.76 -24.91 -60.08
CA ASP A 2 17.25 -26.11 -59.41
C ASP A 2 16.65 -26.34 -58.04
N VAL A 3 16.16 -27.56 -57.81
CA VAL A 3 15.58 -28.07 -56.57
C VAL A 3 16.62 -28.20 -55.44
N GLU A 4 17.90 -28.09 -55.79
CA GLU A 4 19.04 -28.17 -54.84
C GLU A 4 19.22 -26.96 -53.92
N ASN A 5 18.70 -25.78 -54.31
CA ASN A 5 18.84 -24.55 -53.49
C ASN A 5 17.86 -24.43 -52.34
N VAL A 6 16.80 -25.27 -52.25
CA VAL A 6 15.84 -25.22 -51.17
C VAL A 6 16.27 -26.04 -49.93
N THR A 7 17.20 -26.98 -50.13
CA THR A 7 17.69 -27.86 -49.05
C THR A 7 18.84 -27.21 -48.25
N ALA A 8 19.54 -26.24 -48.82
CA ALA A 8 20.64 -25.53 -48.13
C ALA A 8 20.21 -24.51 -47.05
N LEU A 9 18.96 -24.05 -47.10
CA LEU A 9 18.41 -23.12 -46.12
C LEU A 9 17.91 -23.78 -44.80
N ARG A 10 17.94 -25.11 -44.74
CA ARG A 10 17.43 -25.89 -43.61
C ARG A 10 18.48 -26.26 -42.55
N GLN A 11 19.73 -25.91 -42.74
CA GLN A 11 20.83 -26.28 -41.84
C GLN A 11 21.68 -25.13 -41.37
N ALA A 12 21.17 -23.91 -41.27
CA ALA A 12 21.84 -22.87 -40.52
C ALA A 12 21.83 -23.28 -39.03
N PRO A 13 22.98 -23.46 -38.38
CA PRO A 13 23.01 -23.73 -36.93
C PRO A 13 22.44 -22.54 -36.23
N VAL A 14 21.29 -22.72 -35.56
CA VAL A 14 20.74 -21.76 -34.62
C VAL A 14 21.80 -21.60 -33.54
N SER A 15 22.54 -20.49 -33.59
CA SER A 15 23.49 -20.12 -32.55
C SER A 15 22.74 -20.13 -31.22
N PRO A 16 23.26 -20.80 -30.16
CA PRO A 16 22.62 -20.77 -28.86
C PRO A 16 22.63 -19.30 -28.39
N VAL A 17 21.48 -18.64 -28.49
CA VAL A 17 21.25 -17.33 -27.85
C VAL A 17 21.71 -17.51 -26.41
N SER A 18 22.74 -16.79 -26.05
CA SER A 18 23.41 -16.86 -24.76
C SER A 18 22.37 -16.66 -23.65
N ARG A 19 21.96 -17.75 -23.00
CA ARG A 19 21.11 -17.78 -21.80
C ARG A 19 21.88 -17.25 -20.58
N ARG A 20 22.39 -16.05 -20.65
CA ARG A 20 23.04 -15.41 -19.50
C ARG A 20 22.38 -14.07 -19.17
N LEU A 21 21.10 -14.14 -18.77
CA LEU A 21 20.42 -12.98 -18.16
C LEU A 21 19.50 -13.38 -16.99
N PHE A 22 19.74 -14.53 -16.36
CA PHE A 22 19.09 -14.83 -15.08
C PHE A 22 20.16 -14.94 -14.01
N PRO A 23 20.08 -14.10 -12.94
CA PRO A 23 20.97 -14.27 -11.79
C PRO A 23 20.78 -15.66 -11.19
N ALA A 24 21.86 -16.21 -10.67
CA ALA A 24 21.96 -17.54 -10.10
C ALA A 24 20.83 -17.79 -9.08
N ARG A 25 20.30 -19.02 -9.11
CA ARG A 25 19.30 -19.59 -8.21
C ARG A 25 19.68 -19.35 -6.75
N GLY A 26 19.14 -18.32 -6.13
CA GLY A 26 19.27 -18.13 -4.69
C GLY A 26 18.32 -19.09 -3.97
N THR A 27 18.77 -19.69 -2.89
CA THR A 27 17.91 -20.43 -1.96
C THR A 27 16.81 -19.50 -1.41
N LEU A 28 15.67 -20.02 -0.92
CA LEU A 28 14.62 -19.22 -0.28
C LEU A 28 15.20 -18.24 0.75
N LEU A 29 16.22 -18.68 1.46
CA LEU A 29 16.95 -17.87 2.43
C LEU A 29 17.61 -16.64 1.78
N SER A 30 18.26 -16.79 0.61
CA SER A 30 18.90 -15.66 -0.06
C SER A 30 17.88 -14.65 -0.63
N GLN A 31 16.70 -15.12 -1.03
CA GLN A 31 15.60 -14.23 -1.46
C GLN A 31 15.04 -13.43 -0.28
N VAL A 32 14.81 -14.10 0.87
CA VAL A 32 14.37 -13.42 2.09
C VAL A 32 15.42 -12.43 2.60
N LEU A 33 16.70 -12.84 2.63
CA LEU A 33 17.80 -11.94 3.03
C LEU A 33 17.92 -10.74 2.09
N GLY A 34 17.76 -10.95 0.79
CA GLY A 34 17.75 -9.86 -0.19
C GLY A 34 16.60 -8.87 0.05
N ARG A 35 15.41 -9.37 0.38
CA ARG A 35 14.24 -8.53 0.72
C ARG A 35 14.44 -7.75 2.01
N VAL A 36 14.92 -8.41 3.05
CA VAL A 36 15.25 -7.73 4.31
C VAL A 36 16.32 -6.68 4.09
N GLY A 37 17.38 -7.00 3.33
CA GLY A 37 18.43 -6.04 2.98
C GLY A 37 17.89 -4.82 2.20
N SER A 38 17.05 -5.04 1.19
CA SER A 38 16.40 -3.92 0.46
C SER A 38 15.48 -3.10 1.38
N GLY A 39 14.74 -3.75 2.29
CA GLY A 39 13.91 -3.08 3.28
C GLY A 39 14.73 -2.17 4.21
N ILE A 40 15.87 -2.65 4.70
CA ILE A 40 16.80 -1.86 5.53
C ILE A 40 17.32 -0.64 4.75
N VAL A 41 17.69 -0.82 3.48
CA VAL A 41 18.14 0.30 2.64
C VAL A 41 17.03 1.34 2.44
N VAL A 42 15.80 0.91 2.20
CA VAL A 42 14.64 1.82 2.07
C VAL A 42 14.40 2.59 3.37
N LEU A 43 14.45 1.92 4.51
CA LEU A 43 14.27 2.57 5.82
C LEU A 43 15.41 3.53 6.13
N TRP A 44 16.64 3.13 5.87
CA TRP A 44 17.79 4.01 6.02
C TRP A 44 17.67 5.25 5.13
N ALA A 45 17.28 5.07 3.86
CA ALA A 45 17.05 6.19 2.94
C ALA A 45 15.92 7.10 3.44
N ALA A 46 14.81 6.55 3.95
CA ALA A 46 13.70 7.32 4.52
C ALA A 46 14.16 8.17 5.70
N VAL A 47 14.91 7.58 6.65
CA VAL A 47 15.45 8.29 7.82
C VAL A 47 16.44 9.37 7.38
N THR A 48 17.30 9.07 6.41
CA THR A 48 18.29 10.04 5.89
C THR A 48 17.59 11.21 5.19
N LEU A 49 16.61 10.92 4.32
CA LEU A 49 15.82 11.96 3.65
C LEU A 49 15.04 12.81 4.67
N SER A 50 14.50 12.19 5.71
CA SER A 50 13.82 12.89 6.79
C SER A 50 14.78 13.85 7.51
N PHE A 51 15.99 13.40 7.86
CA PHE A 51 17.01 14.23 8.48
C PHE A 51 17.41 15.42 7.57
N VAL A 52 17.64 15.15 6.29
CA VAL A 52 17.98 16.20 5.30
C VAL A 52 16.83 17.19 5.16
N SER A 53 15.59 16.71 5.09
CA SER A 53 14.39 17.56 5.00
C SER A 53 14.26 18.48 6.20
N LEU A 54 14.58 18.01 7.41
CA LEU A 54 14.58 18.82 8.62
C LEU A 54 15.55 20.01 8.53
N HIS A 55 16.71 19.80 7.89
CA HIS A 55 17.75 20.84 7.78
C HIS A 55 17.58 21.77 6.58
N ILE A 56 16.84 21.34 5.53
CA ILE A 56 16.56 22.16 4.34
C ILE A 56 15.25 22.94 4.48
N ALA A 57 14.38 22.53 5.40
CA ALA A 57 13.09 23.20 5.59
C ALA A 57 13.27 24.69 5.84
N PRO A 58 12.52 25.55 5.15
CA PRO A 58 12.63 27.00 5.34
C PRO A 58 12.13 27.40 6.74
N GLY A 59 12.94 28.17 7.46
CA GLY A 59 12.69 28.63 8.83
C GLY A 59 13.78 28.16 9.79
N ASP A 60 14.06 28.93 10.83
CA ASP A 60 14.94 28.48 11.90
C ASP A 60 14.12 27.61 12.87
N ILE A 61 14.56 26.37 13.09
CA ILE A 61 13.96 25.45 14.07
C ILE A 61 13.90 26.12 15.44
N VAL A 62 14.89 26.91 15.75
CA VAL A 62 14.95 27.68 17.01
C VAL A 62 13.80 28.68 17.12
N ASP A 63 13.42 29.36 16.03
CA ASP A 63 12.29 30.28 16.01
C ASP A 63 10.96 29.54 16.28
N LEU A 64 10.78 28.32 15.74
CA LEU A 64 9.61 27.50 16.01
C LEU A 64 9.56 27.03 17.48
N LEU A 65 10.71 26.73 18.07
CA LEU A 65 10.81 26.26 19.45
C LEU A 65 10.69 27.37 20.47
N ILE A 66 11.14 28.57 20.15
CA ILE A 66 10.94 29.79 20.99
C ILE A 66 9.44 30.13 21.08
N GLY A 67 8.70 29.95 19.96
CA GLY A 67 7.27 30.26 19.90
C GLY A 67 6.98 31.70 20.27
N GLU A 68 6.08 31.94 21.26
CA GLU A 68 5.71 33.27 21.75
C GLU A 68 6.62 33.78 22.88
N GLN A 69 7.67 33.05 23.25
CA GLN A 69 8.59 33.49 24.31
C GLN A 69 9.47 34.62 23.81
N LEU A 70 9.93 35.48 24.77
CA LEU A 70 10.88 36.55 24.45
C LEU A 70 12.19 35.95 23.93
N ARG A 71 12.53 36.28 22.69
CA ARG A 71 13.79 35.87 22.07
C ARG A 71 14.96 36.60 22.76
N THR A 72 15.67 35.88 23.60
CA THR A 72 16.91 36.34 24.20
C THR A 72 18.06 35.45 23.79
N PRO A 73 19.30 35.95 23.68
CA PRO A 73 20.46 35.12 23.36
C PRO A 73 20.64 33.94 24.30
N ALA A 74 20.23 34.07 25.56
CA ALA A 74 20.30 33.02 26.55
C ALA A 74 19.28 31.89 26.27
N VAL A 75 18.04 32.23 25.89
CA VAL A 75 16.99 31.26 25.51
C VAL A 75 17.38 30.56 24.23
N GLU A 76 17.88 31.28 23.23
CA GLU A 76 18.35 30.69 21.99
C GLU A 76 19.51 29.70 22.21
N ALA A 77 20.51 30.08 23.01
CA ALA A 77 21.62 29.19 23.35
C ALA A 77 21.16 27.93 24.12
N ALA A 78 20.22 28.09 25.06
CA ALA A 78 19.67 26.98 25.82
C ALA A 78 18.92 25.96 24.90
N ILE A 79 18.10 26.46 23.97
CA ILE A 79 17.37 25.64 23.01
C ILE A 79 18.35 24.92 22.06
N ARG A 80 19.38 25.61 21.53
CA ARG A 80 20.40 25.02 20.69
C ARG A 80 21.17 23.89 21.40
N ALA A 81 21.52 24.10 22.68
CA ALA A 81 22.17 23.09 23.48
C ALA A 81 21.24 21.91 23.84
N GLU A 82 19.98 22.18 24.22
CA GLU A 82 19.01 21.15 24.56
C GLU A 82 18.71 20.22 23.37
N TRP A 83 18.62 20.78 22.17
CA TRP A 83 18.31 20.03 20.94
C TRP A 83 19.55 19.57 20.17
N GLY A 84 20.77 19.88 20.69
CA GLY A 84 22.04 19.48 20.08
C GLY A 84 22.29 20.15 18.71
N LEU A 85 21.67 21.29 18.44
CA LEU A 85 21.80 22.04 17.17
C LEU A 85 23.16 22.75 17.04
N ASP A 86 23.91 22.84 18.09
CA ASP A 86 25.28 23.35 18.18
C ASP A 86 26.35 22.32 17.75
N GLN A 87 25.96 21.04 17.62
CA GLN A 87 26.89 19.97 17.26
C GLN A 87 27.13 19.91 15.73
N PRO A 88 28.26 19.33 15.28
CA PRO A 88 28.50 19.07 13.86
C PRO A 88 27.40 18.20 13.24
N LEU A 89 27.03 18.43 11.98
CA LEU A 89 25.94 17.73 11.27
C LEU A 89 26.05 16.21 11.32
N TYR A 90 27.28 15.66 11.25
CA TYR A 90 27.47 14.20 11.33
C TYR A 90 27.10 13.66 12.71
N SER A 91 27.38 14.40 13.79
CA SER A 91 27.03 14.02 15.17
C SER A 91 25.51 14.07 15.36
N GLN A 92 24.86 15.13 14.84
CA GLN A 92 23.40 15.26 14.84
C GLN A 92 22.75 14.09 14.07
N TYR A 93 23.28 13.72 12.89
CA TYR A 93 22.77 12.61 12.10
C TYR A 93 22.90 11.26 12.81
N LEU A 94 24.06 10.97 13.40
CA LEU A 94 24.26 9.73 14.13
C LEU A 94 23.35 9.63 15.36
N SER A 95 23.20 10.74 16.10
CA SER A 95 22.30 10.82 17.24
C SER A 95 20.84 10.64 16.82
N TYR A 96 20.44 11.26 15.70
CA TYR A 96 19.10 11.09 15.11
C TYR A 96 18.85 9.63 14.70
N LEU A 97 19.79 9.01 14.01
CA LEU A 97 19.70 7.61 13.61
C LEU A 97 19.58 6.69 14.82
N TRP A 98 20.40 6.94 15.86
CA TRP A 98 20.35 6.18 17.10
C TRP A 98 18.99 6.29 17.81
N ARG A 99 18.44 7.50 17.91
CA ARG A 99 17.11 7.74 18.50
C ARG A 99 16.01 7.01 17.72
N ILE A 100 16.00 7.11 16.39
CA ILE A 100 15.03 6.40 15.54
C ILE A 100 15.11 4.89 15.73
N LEU A 101 16.31 4.30 15.83
CA LEU A 101 16.49 2.88 16.08
C LEU A 101 15.92 2.43 17.44
N HIS A 102 15.83 3.33 18.41
CA HIS A 102 15.21 3.08 19.73
C HIS A 102 13.74 3.49 19.77
N GLY A 103 13.14 3.90 18.63
CA GLY A 103 11.75 4.30 18.56
C GLY A 103 11.47 5.69 19.14
N ASP A 104 12.50 6.50 19.37
CA ASP A 104 12.35 7.88 19.83
C ASP A 104 12.34 8.83 18.63
N PHE A 105 11.16 9.31 18.28
CA PHE A 105 10.93 10.29 17.21
C PHE A 105 10.99 11.74 17.72
N GLY A 106 11.30 11.96 18.99
CA GLY A 106 11.41 13.27 19.59
C GLY A 106 10.09 13.82 20.11
N ARG A 107 10.04 15.16 20.21
CA ARG A 107 8.86 15.91 20.69
C ARG A 107 8.24 16.72 19.55
N SER A 108 6.93 16.78 19.54
CA SER A 108 6.15 17.67 18.70
C SER A 108 6.48 19.13 19.02
N TYR A 109 6.72 19.95 18.01
CA TYR A 109 6.99 21.39 18.20
C TYR A 109 5.74 22.13 18.68
N ILE A 110 4.55 21.68 18.26
CA ILE A 110 3.28 22.35 18.57
C ILE A 110 2.63 21.76 19.82
N LEU A 111 2.50 20.43 19.87
CA LEU A 111 1.79 19.77 20.97
C LEU A 111 2.66 19.59 22.21
N GLN A 112 3.98 19.77 22.10
CA GLN A 112 4.96 19.55 23.17
C GLN A 112 4.88 18.16 23.82
N THR A 113 4.36 17.17 23.07
CA THR A 113 4.18 15.80 23.50
C THR A 113 5.17 14.88 22.78
N ASN A 114 5.36 13.67 23.31
CA ASN A 114 6.21 12.66 22.68
C ASN A 114 5.59 12.19 21.36
N VAL A 115 6.33 12.35 20.25
CA VAL A 115 5.89 12.01 18.90
C VAL A 115 5.64 10.51 18.75
N SER A 116 6.46 9.68 19.38
CA SER A 116 6.30 8.21 19.31
C SER A 116 4.95 7.78 19.90
N ALA A 117 4.58 8.32 21.06
CA ALA A 117 3.29 8.03 21.69
C ALA A 117 2.11 8.55 20.85
N LEU A 118 2.24 9.78 20.32
CA LEU A 118 1.23 10.38 19.43
C LEU A 118 0.99 9.50 18.21
N VAL A 119 2.04 9.17 17.47
CA VAL A 119 1.96 8.43 16.21
C VAL A 119 1.48 6.99 16.42
N LEU A 120 2.00 6.31 17.46
CA LEU A 120 1.56 4.94 17.79
C LEU A 120 0.09 4.87 18.20
N SER A 121 -0.44 5.88 18.89
CA SER A 121 -1.87 5.94 19.25
C SER A 121 -2.78 6.02 18.01
N GLN A 122 -2.30 6.59 16.91
CA GLN A 122 -3.04 6.76 15.65
C GLN A 122 -2.83 5.62 14.66
N LEU A 123 -1.85 4.74 14.91
CA LEU A 123 -1.54 3.61 14.03
C LEU A 123 -2.72 2.63 13.94
N LEU A 124 -3.27 2.23 15.07
CA LEU A 124 -4.35 1.23 15.13
C LEU A 124 -5.63 1.69 14.40
N PRO A 125 -6.12 2.93 14.53
CA PRO A 125 -7.24 3.45 13.73
C PRO A 125 -7.00 3.33 12.21
N THR A 126 -5.81 3.73 11.72
CA THR A 126 -5.46 3.63 10.29
C THR A 126 -5.37 2.17 9.83
N LEU A 127 -4.75 1.28 10.62
CA LEU A 127 -4.68 -0.15 10.29
C LEU A 127 -6.07 -0.80 10.25
N LYS A 128 -6.99 -0.44 11.15
CA LYS A 128 -8.38 -0.90 11.10
C LYS A 128 -9.08 -0.46 9.82
N LEU A 129 -8.90 0.80 9.43
CA LEU A 129 -9.51 1.33 8.21
C LEU A 129 -8.94 0.64 6.96
N THR A 130 -7.62 0.54 6.83
CA THR A 130 -6.98 -0.09 5.68
C THR A 130 -7.29 -1.58 5.57
N ALA A 131 -7.34 -2.29 6.70
CA ALA A 131 -7.74 -3.70 6.73
C ALA A 131 -9.22 -3.88 6.30
N ALA A 132 -10.13 -3.05 6.81
CA ALA A 132 -11.53 -3.08 6.41
C ALA A 132 -11.71 -2.75 4.92
N ALA A 133 -10.98 -1.75 4.41
CA ALA A 133 -10.99 -1.39 3.00
C ALA A 133 -10.46 -2.54 2.11
N LEU A 134 -9.40 -3.23 2.55
CA LEU A 134 -8.89 -4.39 1.84
C LEU A 134 -9.90 -5.54 1.80
N VAL A 135 -10.60 -5.80 2.90
CA VAL A 135 -11.67 -6.81 2.94
C VAL A 135 -12.78 -6.44 1.95
N VAL A 136 -13.24 -5.18 1.96
CA VAL A 136 -14.23 -4.68 1.00
C VAL A 136 -13.74 -4.86 -0.44
N ALA A 137 -12.48 -4.50 -0.72
CA ALA A 137 -11.89 -4.62 -2.05
C ALA A 137 -11.86 -6.07 -2.55
N VAL A 138 -11.40 -7.00 -1.71
CA VAL A 138 -11.33 -8.43 -2.06
C VAL A 138 -12.72 -9.02 -2.25
N VAL A 139 -13.66 -8.73 -1.35
CA VAL A 139 -15.04 -9.21 -1.46
C VAL A 139 -15.70 -8.68 -2.74
N PHE A 140 -15.59 -7.37 -3.01
CA PHE A 140 -16.13 -6.77 -4.22
C PHE A 140 -15.50 -7.38 -5.48
N ALA A 141 -14.17 -7.52 -5.52
CA ALA A 141 -13.45 -8.10 -6.65
C ALA A 141 -13.89 -9.54 -6.94
N VAL A 142 -13.96 -10.38 -5.90
CA VAL A 142 -14.38 -11.79 -6.06
C VAL A 142 -15.84 -11.88 -6.50
N VAL A 143 -16.73 -11.15 -5.84
CA VAL A 143 -18.16 -11.15 -6.20
C VAL A 143 -18.37 -10.66 -7.61
N SER A 144 -17.77 -9.52 -7.99
CA SER A 144 -17.86 -8.97 -9.35
C SER A 144 -17.32 -9.96 -10.39
N ALA A 145 -16.10 -10.49 -10.20
CA ALA A 145 -15.49 -11.43 -11.15
C ALA A 145 -16.29 -12.72 -11.30
N VAL A 146 -16.70 -13.36 -10.20
CA VAL A 146 -17.44 -14.64 -10.23
C VAL A 146 -18.85 -14.46 -10.82
N ALA A 147 -19.53 -13.37 -10.48
CA ALA A 147 -20.88 -13.11 -11.00
C ALA A 147 -20.88 -12.83 -12.51
N THR A 148 -19.81 -12.24 -13.05
CA THR A 148 -19.81 -11.69 -14.40
C THR A 148 -18.94 -12.43 -15.42
N ALA A 149 -17.93 -13.23 -14.98
CA ALA A 149 -17.05 -13.97 -15.89
C ALA A 149 -17.82 -14.90 -16.82
N GLY A 150 -17.50 -14.85 -18.12
CA GLY A 150 -18.14 -15.64 -19.16
C GLY A 150 -19.59 -15.25 -19.49
N ARG A 151 -20.07 -14.09 -19.03
CA ARG A 151 -21.43 -13.58 -19.25
C ARG A 151 -21.37 -12.21 -19.92
N ARG A 152 -21.85 -12.08 -21.17
CA ARG A 152 -21.71 -10.85 -21.99
C ARG A 152 -22.32 -9.60 -21.34
N TRP A 153 -23.59 -9.66 -20.94
CA TRP A 153 -24.31 -8.52 -20.37
C TRP A 153 -23.85 -8.14 -18.96
N PRO A 154 -23.78 -9.06 -17.98
CA PRO A 154 -23.27 -8.74 -16.66
C PRO A 154 -21.84 -8.19 -16.67
N ARG A 155 -20.97 -8.72 -17.55
CA ARG A 155 -19.61 -8.19 -17.75
C ARG A 155 -19.59 -6.73 -18.21
N ARG A 156 -20.44 -6.36 -19.15
CA ARG A 156 -20.51 -4.96 -19.65
C ARG A 156 -20.96 -4.02 -18.55
N ILE A 157 -21.99 -4.37 -17.80
CA ILE A 157 -22.52 -3.55 -16.68
C ILE A 157 -21.45 -3.41 -15.59
N ALA A 158 -20.87 -4.53 -15.16
CA ALA A 158 -19.83 -4.51 -14.13
C ALA A 158 -18.58 -3.72 -14.59
N GLY A 159 -18.15 -3.90 -15.85
CA GLY A 159 -17.03 -3.14 -16.40
C GLY A 159 -17.30 -1.65 -16.46
N GLY A 160 -18.52 -1.21 -16.79
CA GLY A 160 -18.92 0.19 -16.73
C GLY A 160 -18.90 0.75 -15.30
N LEU A 161 -19.45 0.00 -14.32
CA LEU A 161 -19.42 0.38 -12.92
C LEU A 161 -17.98 0.45 -12.37
N GLU A 162 -17.18 -0.55 -12.66
CA GLU A 162 -15.77 -0.59 -12.26
C GLU A 162 -14.99 0.58 -12.86
N LEU A 163 -15.24 0.92 -14.13
CA LEU A 163 -14.60 2.08 -14.76
C LEU A 163 -14.97 3.38 -14.03
N VAL A 164 -16.24 3.57 -13.67
CA VAL A 164 -16.69 4.72 -12.88
C VAL A 164 -15.97 4.76 -11.54
N LEU A 165 -15.91 3.62 -10.82
CA LEU A 165 -15.24 3.54 -9.51
C LEU A 165 -13.73 3.82 -9.58
N ILE A 166 -13.04 3.37 -10.64
CA ILE A 166 -11.61 3.60 -10.85
C ILE A 166 -11.34 5.07 -11.23
N SER A 167 -12.21 5.66 -12.04
CA SER A 167 -12.07 7.04 -12.49
C SER A 167 -12.46 8.07 -11.43
N THR A 168 -13.17 7.63 -10.39
CA THR A 168 -13.63 8.49 -9.31
C THR A 168 -12.59 8.52 -8.19
N PRO A 169 -12.08 9.69 -7.77
CA PRO A 169 -11.21 9.79 -6.61
C PRO A 169 -11.89 9.23 -5.37
N SER A 170 -11.16 8.43 -4.58
CA SER A 170 -11.72 7.76 -3.40
C SER A 170 -12.32 8.73 -2.36
N PHE A 171 -11.72 9.91 -2.20
CA PHE A 171 -12.25 10.93 -1.30
C PHE A 171 -13.60 11.49 -1.77
N TRP A 172 -13.76 11.68 -3.09
CA TRP A 172 -15.03 12.15 -3.66
C TRP A 172 -16.13 11.10 -3.49
N LEU A 173 -15.79 9.82 -3.74
CA LEU A 173 -16.70 8.71 -3.42
C LEU A 173 -17.06 8.71 -1.94
N GLY A 174 -16.08 8.99 -1.06
CA GLY A 174 -16.29 9.14 0.38
C GLY A 174 -17.30 10.24 0.72
N ILE A 175 -17.19 11.40 0.10
CA ILE A 175 -18.13 12.52 0.28
C ILE A 175 -19.54 12.12 -0.16
N VAL A 176 -19.68 11.45 -1.32
CA VAL A 176 -20.97 10.98 -1.81
C VAL A 176 -21.59 9.95 -0.85
N LEU A 177 -20.80 8.98 -0.39
CA LEU A 177 -21.26 7.98 0.58
C LEU A 177 -21.67 8.63 1.92
N LEU A 178 -20.90 9.60 2.39
CA LEU A 178 -21.22 10.36 3.59
C LEU A 178 -22.55 11.12 3.43
N PHE A 179 -22.71 11.81 2.31
CA PHE A 179 -23.92 12.57 2.02
C PHE A 179 -25.15 11.67 1.94
N VAL A 180 -25.09 10.59 1.16
CA VAL A 180 -26.23 9.69 0.96
C VAL A 180 -26.53 8.91 2.22
N PHE A 181 -25.54 8.21 2.78
CA PHE A 181 -25.78 7.22 3.83
C PHE A 181 -25.79 7.80 5.24
N SER A 182 -25.03 8.88 5.51
CA SER A 182 -24.96 9.44 6.85
C SER A 182 -25.88 10.66 7.01
N PHE A 183 -25.91 11.60 6.04
CA PHE A 183 -26.75 12.78 6.16
C PHE A 183 -28.21 12.52 5.70
N THR A 184 -28.41 11.89 4.53
CA THR A 184 -29.76 11.71 3.97
C THR A 184 -30.47 10.52 4.60
N LEU A 185 -29.88 9.34 4.55
CA LEU A 185 -30.48 8.10 5.05
C LEU A 185 -30.27 7.88 6.55
N LYS A 186 -29.33 8.59 7.18
CA LYS A 186 -28.99 8.50 8.61
C LYS A 186 -28.68 7.07 9.10
N LEU A 187 -28.13 6.23 8.22
CA LEU A 187 -27.79 4.84 8.50
C LEU A 187 -26.44 4.70 9.22
N PHE A 188 -25.52 5.62 9.02
CA PHE A 188 -24.17 5.59 9.57
C PHE A 188 -23.84 6.92 10.27
N PRO A 189 -22.95 6.90 11.28
CA PRO A 189 -22.42 8.12 11.89
C PRO A 189 -21.69 9.00 10.85
N VAL A 190 -21.77 10.31 11.03
CA VAL A 190 -21.11 11.28 10.14
C VAL A 190 -19.60 11.30 10.37
N ALA A 191 -19.15 11.10 11.61
CA ALA A 191 -17.73 11.19 11.98
C ALA A 191 -17.37 10.28 13.14
N GLY A 192 -16.04 10.08 13.32
CA GLY A 192 -15.48 9.36 14.46
C GLY A 192 -15.16 7.89 14.17
N ASP A 193 -14.83 7.13 15.24
CA ASP A 193 -14.38 5.74 15.15
C ASP A 193 -14.92 4.83 16.27
N ARG A 194 -15.85 5.35 17.10
CA ARG A 194 -16.34 4.66 18.31
C ARG A 194 -17.18 3.42 18.02
N THR A 195 -17.76 3.32 16.84
CA THR A 195 -18.63 2.21 16.44
C THR A 195 -18.14 1.53 15.18
N PHE A 196 -18.44 0.24 15.03
CA PHE A 196 -18.15 -0.48 13.78
C PHE A 196 -18.86 0.16 12.58
N SER A 197 -20.08 0.67 12.77
CA SER A 197 -20.82 1.35 11.71
C SER A 197 -20.11 2.60 11.17
N ALA A 198 -19.34 3.31 12.01
CA ALA A 198 -18.52 4.45 11.56
C ALA A 198 -17.35 4.04 10.66
N LEU A 199 -16.97 2.75 10.63
CA LEU A 199 -15.92 2.23 9.78
C LEU A 199 -16.40 1.91 8.35
N VAL A 200 -17.70 1.63 8.19
CA VAL A 200 -18.27 1.10 6.94
C VAL A 200 -18.15 2.09 5.76
N PRO A 201 -18.65 3.35 5.85
CA PRO A 201 -18.57 4.27 4.71
C PRO A 201 -17.13 4.59 4.26
N PRO A 202 -16.16 4.89 5.15
CA PRO A 202 -14.78 5.14 4.72
C PRO A 202 -14.10 3.87 4.16
N ALA A 203 -14.40 2.68 4.70
CA ALA A 203 -13.89 1.42 4.14
C ALA A 203 -14.47 1.13 2.76
N LEU A 204 -15.74 1.44 2.51
CA LEU A 204 -16.36 1.36 1.18
C LEU A 204 -15.72 2.34 0.20
N ALA A 205 -15.47 3.59 0.60
CA ALA A 205 -14.88 4.59 -0.25
C ALA A 205 -13.50 4.16 -0.80
N LEU A 206 -12.64 3.63 0.08
CA LEU A 206 -11.31 3.12 -0.30
C LEU A 206 -11.40 1.77 -1.00
N GLY A 207 -12.21 0.86 -0.45
CA GLY A 207 -12.23 -0.54 -0.88
C GLY A 207 -12.91 -0.74 -2.23
N LEU A 208 -13.94 0.01 -2.59
CA LEU A 208 -14.63 -0.14 -3.88
C LEU A 208 -13.75 0.25 -5.05
N SER A 209 -13.01 1.36 -4.96
CA SER A 209 -12.09 1.79 -6.02
C SER A 209 -10.98 0.76 -6.23
N LEU A 210 -10.39 0.28 -5.14
CA LEU A 210 -9.36 -0.76 -5.17
C LEU A 210 -9.92 -2.10 -5.69
N GLY A 211 -11.07 -2.49 -5.19
CA GLY A 211 -11.77 -3.73 -5.58
C GLY A 211 -12.16 -3.76 -7.04
N ALA A 212 -12.47 -2.60 -7.63
CA ALA A 212 -12.76 -2.48 -9.05
C ALA A 212 -11.53 -2.84 -9.92
N VAL A 213 -10.35 -2.35 -9.55
CA VAL A 213 -9.09 -2.68 -10.25
C VAL A 213 -8.79 -4.18 -10.13
N ILE A 214 -8.83 -4.73 -8.91
CA ILE A 214 -8.57 -6.14 -8.65
C ILE A 214 -9.61 -7.01 -9.36
N GLY A 215 -10.88 -6.61 -9.37
CA GLY A 215 -12.00 -7.32 -9.97
C GLY A 215 -11.85 -7.50 -11.49
N GLN A 216 -11.35 -6.48 -12.20
CA GLN A 216 -11.06 -6.56 -13.63
C GLN A 216 -10.00 -7.62 -13.92
N VAL A 217 -8.87 -7.59 -13.21
CA VAL A 217 -7.77 -8.54 -13.39
C VAL A 217 -8.22 -9.97 -13.03
N LEU A 218 -8.96 -10.10 -11.92
CA LEU A 218 -9.46 -11.39 -11.47
C LEU A 218 -10.47 -11.98 -12.46
N ARG A 219 -11.36 -11.17 -13.03
CA ARG A 219 -12.33 -11.59 -14.06
C ARG A 219 -11.65 -12.03 -15.33
N GLU A 220 -10.66 -11.27 -15.81
CA GLU A 220 -9.91 -11.63 -17.01
C GLU A 220 -9.16 -12.97 -16.81
N GLY A 221 -8.49 -13.13 -15.68
CA GLY A 221 -7.84 -14.41 -15.33
C GLY A 221 -8.84 -15.57 -15.23
N LEU A 222 -10.03 -15.30 -14.67
CA LEU A 222 -11.09 -16.29 -14.56
C LEU A 222 -11.67 -16.69 -15.93
N GLU A 223 -11.85 -15.74 -16.84
CA GLU A 223 -12.31 -15.99 -18.21
C GLU A 223 -11.31 -16.88 -18.96
N ARG A 224 -10.02 -16.56 -18.89
CA ARG A 224 -8.97 -17.43 -19.48
C ARG A 224 -8.99 -18.85 -18.90
N ALA A 225 -9.13 -18.97 -17.57
CA ALA A 225 -9.21 -20.27 -16.90
C ALA A 225 -10.43 -21.09 -17.34
N LEU A 226 -11.55 -20.44 -17.69
CA LEU A 226 -12.75 -21.12 -18.17
C LEU A 226 -12.62 -21.67 -19.61
N GLU A 227 -11.63 -21.22 -20.38
CA GLU A 227 -11.30 -21.69 -21.73
C GLU A 227 -10.31 -22.86 -21.71
N GLU A 228 -9.66 -23.15 -20.56
CA GLU A 228 -8.71 -24.25 -20.43
C GLU A 228 -9.39 -25.63 -20.44
N PRO A 229 -8.71 -26.72 -20.90
CA PRO A 229 -9.26 -28.05 -20.99
C PRO A 229 -9.87 -28.60 -19.69
N PHE A 230 -9.30 -28.28 -18.53
CA PHE A 230 -9.83 -28.71 -17.24
C PHE A 230 -11.26 -28.25 -16.99
N ALA A 231 -11.66 -27.10 -17.54
CA ALA A 231 -13.00 -26.58 -17.35
C ALA A 231 -14.07 -27.48 -18.01
N LEU A 232 -13.74 -28.11 -19.15
CA LEU A 232 -14.60 -29.11 -19.79
C LEU A 232 -14.73 -30.36 -18.92
N THR A 233 -13.63 -30.87 -18.37
CA THR A 233 -13.62 -32.02 -17.46
C THR A 233 -14.47 -31.77 -16.22
N VAL A 234 -14.33 -30.62 -15.60
CA VAL A 234 -15.12 -30.27 -14.39
C VAL A 234 -16.62 -30.15 -14.74
N ARG A 235 -16.96 -29.62 -15.92
CA ARG A 235 -18.36 -29.57 -16.40
C ARG A 235 -18.93 -30.98 -16.69
N SER A 236 -18.14 -31.90 -17.25
CA SER A 236 -18.59 -33.27 -17.49
C SER A 236 -18.87 -34.04 -16.21
N TRP A 237 -18.28 -33.64 -15.07
CA TRP A 237 -18.60 -34.19 -13.76
C TRP A 237 -19.87 -33.57 -13.13
N GLY A 238 -20.61 -32.72 -13.88
CA GLY A 238 -21.86 -32.12 -13.41
C GLY A 238 -21.68 -30.90 -12.51
N ALA A 239 -20.48 -30.33 -12.41
CA ALA A 239 -20.28 -29.15 -11.58
C ALA A 239 -21.04 -27.94 -12.14
N SER A 240 -21.71 -27.20 -11.24
CA SER A 240 -22.37 -25.95 -11.60
C SER A 240 -21.35 -24.90 -12.08
N SER A 241 -21.82 -23.93 -12.90
CA SER A 241 -20.96 -22.85 -13.38
C SER A 241 -20.40 -21.96 -12.25
N VAL A 242 -21.09 -21.85 -11.11
CA VAL A 242 -20.63 -21.15 -9.93
C VAL A 242 -19.53 -21.94 -9.23
N THR A 243 -19.72 -23.25 -9.04
CA THR A 243 -18.72 -24.15 -8.44
C THR A 243 -17.44 -24.16 -9.27
N LEU A 244 -17.57 -24.25 -10.62
CA LEU A 244 -16.42 -24.17 -11.51
C LEU A 244 -15.62 -22.88 -11.33
N ARG A 245 -16.28 -21.72 -11.26
CA ARG A 245 -15.62 -20.43 -11.06
C ARG A 245 -14.98 -20.30 -9.69
N LEU A 246 -15.74 -20.59 -8.61
CA LEU A 246 -15.28 -20.38 -7.23
C LEU A 246 -14.20 -21.37 -6.82
N ARG A 247 -14.41 -22.67 -7.08
CA ARG A 247 -13.53 -23.71 -6.53
C ARG A 247 -12.33 -24.04 -7.43
N HIS A 248 -12.51 -23.92 -8.74
CA HIS A 248 -11.48 -24.29 -9.71
C HIS A 248 -10.89 -23.06 -10.41
N GLY A 249 -11.72 -22.22 -11.03
CA GLY A 249 -11.25 -21.08 -11.80
C GLY A 249 -10.52 -20.02 -10.99
N LEU A 250 -11.03 -19.66 -9.79
CA LEU A 250 -10.38 -18.65 -8.93
C LEU A 250 -8.94 -19.02 -8.58
N ARG A 251 -8.64 -20.28 -8.36
CA ARG A 251 -7.27 -20.73 -8.04
C ARG A 251 -6.29 -20.43 -9.17
N HIS A 252 -6.73 -20.54 -10.42
CA HIS A 252 -5.92 -20.22 -11.60
C HIS A 252 -5.82 -18.72 -11.85
N ALA A 253 -6.89 -17.99 -11.55
CA ALA A 253 -6.98 -16.54 -11.75
C ALA A 253 -6.35 -15.72 -10.64
N ALA A 254 -6.16 -16.28 -9.43
CA ALA A 254 -5.78 -15.55 -8.24
C ALA A 254 -4.35 -14.95 -8.30
N LEU A 255 -3.42 -15.62 -8.96
CA LEU A 255 -2.00 -15.25 -8.91
C LEU A 255 -1.73 -13.81 -9.37
N PRO A 256 -2.17 -13.37 -10.58
CA PRO A 256 -2.01 -11.97 -11.00
C PRO A 256 -2.75 -10.97 -10.09
N ALA A 257 -3.93 -11.35 -9.59
CA ALA A 257 -4.74 -10.50 -8.71
C ALA A 257 -4.06 -10.28 -7.35
N VAL A 258 -3.46 -11.30 -6.75
CA VAL A 258 -2.70 -11.20 -5.49
C VAL A 258 -1.46 -10.32 -5.65
N THR A 259 -0.72 -10.49 -6.77
CA THR A 259 0.44 -9.64 -7.08
C THR A 259 0.04 -8.17 -7.17
N LEU A 260 -1.03 -7.88 -7.90
CA LEU A 260 -1.57 -6.53 -8.04
C LEU A 260 -2.04 -5.97 -6.69
N THR A 261 -2.73 -6.79 -5.89
CA THR A 261 -3.20 -6.40 -4.55
C THR A 261 -2.02 -6.01 -3.67
N GLY A 262 -0.93 -6.77 -3.69
CA GLY A 262 0.27 -6.46 -2.92
C GLY A 262 0.86 -5.08 -3.25
N TRP A 263 0.92 -4.73 -4.53
CA TRP A 263 1.37 -3.41 -4.96
C TRP A 263 0.39 -2.31 -4.54
N LEU A 264 -0.92 -2.55 -4.66
CA LEU A 264 -1.97 -1.58 -4.36
C LEU A 264 -2.17 -1.32 -2.85
N VAL A 265 -1.84 -2.27 -1.98
CA VAL A 265 -1.95 -2.11 -0.52
C VAL A 265 -1.12 -0.93 -0.01
N GLY A 266 0.07 -0.67 -0.62
CA GLY A 266 0.84 0.53 -0.32
C GLY A 266 0.07 1.83 -0.60
N GLY A 267 -0.73 1.86 -1.66
CA GLY A 267 -1.58 3.00 -2.00
C GLY A 267 -2.74 3.23 -1.04
N LEU A 268 -3.20 2.19 -0.32
CA LEU A 268 -4.26 2.33 0.68
C LEU A 268 -3.87 3.25 1.84
N LEU A 269 -2.61 3.21 2.28
CA LEU A 269 -2.12 4.09 3.35
C LEU A 269 -2.19 5.55 2.92
N SER A 270 -1.79 5.86 1.68
CA SER A 270 -1.91 7.22 1.13
C SER A 270 -3.38 7.65 0.96
N GLY A 271 -4.24 6.74 0.49
CA GLY A 271 -5.67 7.00 0.36
C GLY A 271 -6.37 7.20 1.70
N ALA A 272 -5.90 6.52 2.75
CA ALA A 272 -6.43 6.66 4.10
C ALA A 272 -6.27 8.10 4.63
N VAL A 273 -5.19 8.80 4.27
CA VAL A 273 -4.93 10.18 4.74
C VAL A 273 -6.12 11.10 4.46
N ILE A 274 -6.54 11.18 3.20
CA ILE A 274 -7.64 12.07 2.81
C ILE A 274 -8.99 11.51 3.32
N THR A 275 -9.15 10.19 3.33
CA THR A 275 -10.38 9.57 3.82
C THR A 275 -10.60 9.79 5.32
N GLU A 276 -9.55 9.71 6.13
CA GLU A 276 -9.61 10.03 7.57
C GLU A 276 -10.04 11.48 7.81
N GLN A 277 -9.54 12.43 6.99
CA GLN A 277 -9.97 13.83 7.04
C GLN A 277 -11.46 13.99 6.68
N VAL A 278 -11.91 13.40 5.59
CA VAL A 278 -13.30 13.51 5.11
C VAL A 278 -14.28 12.98 6.15
N PHE A 279 -13.96 11.89 6.82
CA PHE A 279 -14.82 11.25 7.82
C PHE A 279 -14.53 11.68 9.27
N GLY A 280 -13.66 12.70 9.47
CA GLY A 280 -13.31 13.17 10.81
C GLY A 280 -12.81 12.04 11.74
N ARG A 281 -12.10 11.05 11.20
CA ARG A 281 -11.60 9.90 11.95
C ARG A 281 -10.21 10.17 12.52
N PRO A 282 -9.92 9.64 13.72
CA PRO A 282 -8.54 9.58 14.19
C PRO A 282 -7.73 8.64 13.27
N GLY A 283 -6.45 8.96 13.09
CA GLY A 283 -5.53 8.15 12.31
C GLY A 283 -4.28 8.90 11.91
N LEU A 284 -3.31 8.17 11.35
CA LEU A 284 -2.02 8.71 10.92
C LEU A 284 -2.18 9.82 9.87
N GLY A 285 -3.13 9.66 8.97
CA GLY A 285 -3.37 10.64 7.92
C GLY A 285 -3.85 11.97 8.46
N LYS A 286 -4.80 11.95 9.40
CA LYS A 286 -5.27 13.17 10.05
C LYS A 286 -4.14 13.88 10.78
N VAL A 287 -3.38 13.15 11.60
CA VAL A 287 -2.22 13.70 12.30
C VAL A 287 -1.18 14.27 11.33
N THR A 288 -0.98 13.62 10.19
CA THR A 288 -0.05 14.12 9.16
C THR A 288 -0.51 15.45 8.60
N VAL A 289 -1.79 15.58 8.23
CA VAL A 289 -2.32 16.84 7.68
C VAL A 289 -2.24 17.95 8.72
N ASP A 290 -2.66 17.68 9.96
CA ASP A 290 -2.61 18.65 11.06
C ASP A 290 -1.16 19.10 11.33
N ALA A 291 -0.20 18.17 11.31
CA ALA A 291 1.22 18.45 11.49
C ALA A 291 1.83 19.24 10.32
N VAL A 292 1.44 18.96 9.08
CA VAL A 292 1.90 19.72 7.90
C VAL A 292 1.39 21.16 7.94
N LEU A 293 0.11 21.35 8.23
CA LEU A 293 -0.49 22.68 8.34
C LEU A 293 0.12 23.47 9.50
N GLY A 294 0.42 22.78 10.60
CA GLY A 294 1.07 23.37 11.78
C GLY A 294 2.59 23.49 11.65
N LYS A 295 3.22 23.02 10.57
CA LYS A 295 4.69 22.96 10.40
C LYS A 295 5.40 22.15 11.48
N ASP A 296 4.75 21.14 12.03
CA ASP A 296 5.30 20.24 13.04
C ASP A 296 6.16 19.14 12.38
N LEU A 297 7.37 19.51 11.99
CA LEU A 297 8.27 18.64 11.23
C LEU A 297 8.56 17.31 11.92
N PRO A 298 8.84 17.21 13.24
CA PRO A 298 9.08 15.93 13.89
C PRO A 298 7.93 14.93 13.70
N VAL A 299 6.68 15.39 13.77
CA VAL A 299 5.51 14.54 13.57
C VAL A 299 5.40 14.09 12.11
N VAL A 300 5.58 15.03 11.15
CA VAL A 300 5.54 14.71 9.72
C VAL A 300 6.58 13.64 9.36
N LEU A 301 7.83 13.84 9.84
CA LEU A 301 8.93 12.91 9.55
C LEU A 301 8.74 11.55 10.23
N ALA A 302 8.22 11.54 11.45
CA ALA A 302 7.90 10.29 12.15
C ALA A 302 6.84 9.47 11.41
N VAL A 303 5.77 10.13 10.93
CA VAL A 303 4.74 9.46 10.13
C VAL A 303 5.32 8.96 8.79
N ALA A 304 6.19 9.72 8.13
CA ALA A 304 6.84 9.30 6.90
C ALA A 304 7.71 8.05 7.11
N ILE A 305 8.54 8.02 8.16
CA ILE A 305 9.38 6.86 8.51
C ILE A 305 8.51 5.65 8.88
N LEU A 306 7.46 5.85 9.69
CA LEU A 306 6.55 4.77 10.06
C LEU A 306 5.78 4.23 8.86
N SER A 307 5.34 5.10 7.94
CA SER A 307 4.68 4.68 6.69
C SER A 307 5.62 3.87 5.81
N ALA A 308 6.88 4.27 5.69
CA ALA A 308 7.91 3.49 4.99
C ALA A 308 8.12 2.12 5.66
N PHE A 309 8.17 2.07 6.99
CA PHE A 309 8.28 0.81 7.74
C PHE A 309 7.08 -0.11 7.49
N ILE A 310 5.86 0.40 7.60
CA ILE A 310 4.63 -0.36 7.33
C ILE A 310 4.64 -0.88 5.89
N TYR A 311 5.01 -0.04 4.92
CA TYR A 311 5.12 -0.45 3.52
C TYR A 311 6.11 -1.60 3.31
N VAL A 312 7.30 -1.52 3.90
CA VAL A 312 8.33 -2.58 3.84
C VAL A 312 7.80 -3.88 4.45
N VAL A 313 7.15 -3.82 5.62
CA VAL A 313 6.55 -4.99 6.27
C VAL A 313 5.46 -5.61 5.41
N LEU A 314 4.51 -4.80 4.91
CA LEU A 314 3.41 -5.27 4.06
C LEU A 314 3.93 -5.86 2.74
N SER A 315 4.88 -5.19 2.08
CA SER A 315 5.50 -5.70 0.85
C SER A 315 6.18 -7.05 1.10
N THR A 316 6.92 -7.17 2.20
CA THR A 316 7.58 -8.44 2.57
C THR A 316 6.56 -9.54 2.86
N LEU A 317 5.47 -9.23 3.57
CA LEU A 317 4.39 -10.19 3.84
C LEU A 317 3.72 -10.68 2.54
N VAL A 318 3.48 -9.78 1.60
CA VAL A 318 2.91 -10.13 0.28
C VAL A 318 3.88 -11.00 -0.50
N ASP A 319 5.17 -10.70 -0.51
CA ASP A 319 6.19 -11.52 -1.18
C ASP A 319 6.28 -12.93 -0.55
N VAL A 320 6.20 -13.03 0.77
CA VAL A 320 6.14 -14.33 1.48
C VAL A 320 4.85 -15.07 1.12
N LEU A 321 3.70 -14.39 1.10
CA LEU A 321 2.43 -15.00 0.69
C LEU A 321 2.49 -15.54 -0.74
N TYR A 322 3.18 -14.81 -1.63
CA TYR A 322 3.40 -15.22 -3.01
C TYR A 322 4.17 -16.56 -3.12
N LEU A 323 5.20 -16.75 -2.27
CA LEU A 323 5.94 -18.01 -2.22
C LEU A 323 5.06 -19.20 -1.77
N PHE A 324 4.00 -18.95 -0.99
CA PHE A 324 3.04 -19.98 -0.60
C PHE A 324 2.01 -20.27 -1.69
N LEU A 325 1.62 -19.27 -2.47
CA LEU A 325 0.59 -19.40 -3.52
C LEU A 325 1.12 -19.99 -4.82
N ASP A 326 2.40 -19.77 -5.16
CA ASP A 326 3.03 -20.33 -6.37
C ASP A 326 4.01 -21.47 -6.05
N PRO A 327 3.55 -22.75 -6.08
CA PRO A 327 4.42 -23.90 -5.85
C PRO A 327 5.55 -24.03 -6.89
N ARG A 328 5.39 -23.41 -8.08
CA ARG A 328 6.39 -23.47 -9.15
C ARG A 328 7.67 -22.70 -8.81
N LEU A 329 7.56 -21.70 -7.93
CA LEU A 329 8.71 -21.01 -7.41
C LEU A 329 9.51 -21.86 -6.41
N ARG A 330 8.84 -22.78 -5.69
CA ARG A 330 9.49 -23.74 -4.78
C ARG A 330 10.30 -24.80 -5.52
N SER A 331 9.86 -25.23 -6.69
CA SER A 331 10.54 -26.30 -7.47
C SER A 331 11.74 -25.77 -8.28
N ARG A 332 11.93 -24.44 -8.33
CA ARG A 332 13.06 -23.79 -8.99
C ARG A 332 14.11 -23.28 -8.01
N ALA A 333 13.88 -23.40 -6.71
CA ALA A 333 14.83 -23.15 -5.64
C ALA A 333 15.44 -24.49 -5.18
#